data_2936e7e08d35d7d7e8d4aec04affba42
#
_entry.id   2936e7e08d35d7d7e8d4aec04affba42
#
_cell.length_a   1.000
_cell.length_b   1.000
_cell.length_c   1.000
_cell.angle_alpha   90.00
_cell.angle_beta   90.00
_cell.angle_gamma   90.00
#
_symmetry.space_group_name_H-M   'P 1'
#
loop_
_entity.id
_entity.type
_entity.pdbx_description
1 polymer ?
#
loop_
_entity_poly.entity_id
_entity_poly.type
_entity_poly.pdbx_seq_one_letter_code
_entity_poly.pdbx_strand_id
1 'polypeptide(L)'
;NQIRKKALDTDDRKKFIHKASEKFNEVYKLYWELLKANNISDARKHAIGIIYNITYTLALLNGLAIKRGRGKLKKEILDMPLVPDGFSELYDTAFVASDIDALKKAYGQLIQNTEILILREKEKISEKVSFTGALNGFYEEMINFYNKIYHACDIDDAVTALFASVELTNDIDQALKGTGVSSKNLPDLVGAFDPNNLELLASTAQDHQLKFVELLTANGVNIRQFASYDDLKTFLDSL
;
A
#
# COMPACT_ATOMS: atom_id res chain seq x y z
N ASN A 1 18.54 -28.36 -18.68
CA ASN A 1 17.37 -27.59 -19.17
C ASN A 1 16.02 -28.00 -18.57
N GLN A 2 15.89 -29.17 -17.95
CA GLN A 2 14.63 -29.61 -17.29
C GLN A 2 14.44 -29.02 -15.88
N ILE A 3 15.48 -28.55 -15.21
CA ILE A 3 15.38 -27.93 -13.87
C ILE A 3 14.73 -26.53 -13.92
N ARG A 4 14.59 -25.91 -15.10
CA ARG A 4 14.07 -24.54 -15.27
C ARG A 4 12.55 -24.42 -15.48
N LYS A 5 11.82 -25.53 -15.57
CA LYS A 5 10.37 -25.56 -15.83
C LYS A 5 9.53 -26.08 -14.69
N LYS A 6 10.09 -26.34 -13.52
CA LYS A 6 9.26 -26.59 -12.35
C LYS A 6 8.56 -25.28 -12.02
N ALA A 7 7.25 -25.22 -12.22
CA ALA A 7 6.46 -24.16 -11.64
C ALA A 7 6.84 -24.11 -10.15
N LEU A 8 7.27 -22.95 -9.68
CA LEU A 8 7.59 -22.77 -8.27
C LEU A 8 6.35 -23.16 -7.48
N ASP A 9 6.52 -24.02 -6.49
CA ASP A 9 5.49 -24.30 -5.51
C ASP A 9 4.99 -22.97 -4.92
N THR A 10 3.72 -22.92 -4.48
CA THR A 10 3.13 -21.71 -3.92
C THR A 10 3.97 -21.13 -2.78
N ASP A 11 4.55 -21.99 -1.94
CA ASP A 11 5.43 -21.58 -0.85
C ASP A 11 6.76 -21.00 -1.34
N ASP A 12 7.34 -21.56 -2.39
CA ASP A 12 8.52 -21.00 -3.01
C ASP A 12 8.21 -19.66 -3.67
N ARG A 13 7.04 -19.50 -4.28
CA ARG A 13 6.58 -18.25 -4.87
C ARG A 13 6.43 -17.15 -3.80
N LYS A 14 5.78 -17.45 -2.66
CA LYS A 14 5.66 -16.52 -1.53
C LYS A 14 7.04 -16.05 -1.05
N LYS A 15 7.99 -16.97 -0.87
CA LYS A 15 9.37 -16.66 -0.46
C LYS A 15 10.11 -15.76 -1.44
N PHE A 16 9.96 -16.00 -2.75
CA PHE A 16 10.61 -15.17 -3.78
C PHE A 16 10.03 -13.77 -3.84
N ILE A 17 8.72 -13.63 -3.74
CA ILE A 17 8.06 -12.31 -3.71
C ILE A 17 8.47 -11.54 -2.45
N HIS A 18 8.54 -12.20 -1.29
CA HIS A 18 9.01 -11.57 -0.05
C HIS A 18 10.44 -11.05 -0.20
N LYS A 19 11.38 -11.91 -0.64
CA LYS A 19 12.77 -11.51 -0.90
C LYS A 19 12.89 -10.40 -1.94
N ALA A 20 12.07 -10.41 -3.00
CA ALA A 20 12.03 -9.37 -3.99
C ALA A 20 11.63 -8.03 -3.36
N SER A 21 10.62 -8.04 -2.49
CA SER A 21 10.15 -6.87 -1.76
C SER A 21 11.21 -6.31 -0.80
N GLU A 22 11.86 -7.18 -0.03
CA GLU A 22 12.96 -6.78 0.86
C GLU A 22 14.11 -6.15 0.07
N LYS A 23 14.49 -6.78 -1.05
CA LYS A 23 15.55 -6.26 -1.92
C LYS A 23 15.18 -4.91 -2.53
N PHE A 24 13.91 -4.73 -2.88
CA PHE A 24 13.41 -3.47 -3.43
C PHE A 24 13.47 -2.32 -2.43
N ASN A 25 13.35 -2.56 -1.13
CA ASN A 25 13.45 -1.52 -0.10
C ASN A 25 14.79 -0.76 -0.14
N GLU A 26 15.87 -1.42 -0.59
CA GLU A 26 17.16 -0.74 -0.75
C GLU A 26 17.14 0.36 -1.83
N VAL A 27 16.20 0.28 -2.79
CA VAL A 27 16.04 1.25 -3.87
C VAL A 27 15.64 2.62 -3.33
N TYR A 28 14.78 2.68 -2.31
CA TYR A 28 14.31 3.96 -1.74
C TYR A 28 15.45 4.78 -1.13
N LYS A 29 16.38 4.12 -0.44
CA LYS A 29 17.56 4.79 0.10
C LYS A 29 18.43 5.39 -1.01
N LEU A 30 18.67 4.61 -2.07
CA LEU A 30 19.45 5.09 -3.21
C LEU A 30 18.73 6.20 -3.99
N TYR A 31 17.41 6.12 -4.08
CA TYR A 31 16.59 7.16 -4.71
C TYR A 31 16.62 8.46 -3.89
N TRP A 32 16.58 8.37 -2.57
CA TRP A 32 16.75 9.54 -1.71
C TRP A 32 18.11 10.22 -1.94
N GLU A 33 19.19 9.46 -2.07
CA GLU A 33 20.50 10.03 -2.39
C GLU A 33 20.55 10.59 -3.83
N LEU A 34 19.89 9.96 -4.78
CA LEU A 34 19.73 10.50 -6.14
C LEU A 34 19.01 11.85 -6.13
N LEU A 35 17.93 11.99 -5.34
CA LEU A 35 17.18 13.25 -5.24
C LEU A 35 18.02 14.39 -4.67
N LYS A 36 18.95 14.11 -3.74
CA LYS A 36 19.88 15.08 -3.15
C LYS A 36 21.04 15.47 -4.09
N ALA A 37 21.31 14.67 -5.11
CA ALA A 37 22.42 14.95 -6.02
C ALA A 37 22.21 16.30 -6.71
N ASN A 38 23.29 17.14 -6.68
CA ASN A 38 23.31 18.49 -7.25
C ASN A 38 23.99 18.56 -8.63
N ASN A 39 24.56 17.45 -9.07
CA ASN A 39 25.18 17.34 -10.38
C ASN A 39 24.92 15.97 -11.01
N ILE A 40 25.00 15.93 -12.34
CA ILE A 40 24.66 14.74 -13.11
C ILE A 40 25.60 13.55 -12.86
N SER A 41 26.86 13.81 -12.48
CA SER A 41 27.86 12.76 -12.21
C SER A 41 27.47 11.97 -10.94
N ASP A 42 27.13 12.66 -9.87
CA ASP A 42 26.71 12.01 -8.62
C ASP A 42 25.34 11.35 -8.78
N ALA A 43 24.42 12.01 -9.49
CA ALA A 43 23.13 11.42 -9.83
C ALA A 43 23.29 10.07 -10.56
N ARG A 44 24.18 9.97 -11.55
CA ARG A 44 24.44 8.73 -12.28
C ARG A 44 25.02 7.61 -11.42
N LYS A 45 25.87 7.92 -10.40
CA LYS A 45 26.37 6.91 -9.47
C LYS A 45 25.24 6.22 -8.71
N HIS A 46 24.31 7.01 -8.16
CA HIS A 46 23.14 6.47 -7.46
C HIS A 46 22.19 5.75 -8.41
N ALA A 47 21.99 6.30 -9.59
CA ALA A 47 21.16 5.74 -10.66
C ALA A 47 21.60 4.31 -11.04
N ILE A 48 22.87 4.06 -11.21
CA ILE A 48 23.40 2.71 -11.49
C ILE A 48 23.09 1.74 -10.32
N GLY A 49 23.22 2.21 -9.08
CA GLY A 49 22.85 1.42 -7.91
C GLY A 49 21.37 1.05 -7.91
N ILE A 50 20.48 1.97 -8.26
CA ILE A 50 19.03 1.74 -8.38
C ILE A 50 18.76 0.68 -9.46
N ILE A 51 19.34 0.81 -10.65
CA ILE A 51 19.17 -0.16 -11.75
C ILE A 51 19.58 -1.57 -11.29
N TYR A 52 20.72 -1.72 -10.63
CA TYR A 52 21.15 -3.03 -10.14
C TYR A 52 20.16 -3.61 -9.12
N ASN A 53 19.68 -2.81 -8.16
CA ASN A 53 18.72 -3.31 -7.18
C ASN A 53 17.36 -3.67 -7.80
N ILE A 54 16.84 -2.85 -8.72
CA ILE A 54 15.63 -3.19 -9.49
C ILE A 54 15.84 -4.49 -10.28
N THR A 55 16.99 -4.64 -10.93
CA THR A 55 17.32 -5.84 -11.70
C THR A 55 17.32 -7.11 -10.82
N TYR A 56 17.97 -7.05 -9.65
CA TYR A 56 17.94 -8.16 -8.70
C TYR A 56 16.54 -8.44 -8.15
N THR A 57 15.77 -7.40 -7.87
CA THR A 57 14.36 -7.51 -7.49
C THR A 57 13.54 -8.25 -8.55
N LEU A 58 13.69 -7.85 -9.82
CA LEU A 58 12.99 -8.50 -10.93
C LEU A 58 13.44 -9.94 -11.13
N ALA A 59 14.73 -10.22 -10.98
CA ALA A 59 15.24 -11.58 -11.04
C ALA A 59 14.62 -12.48 -9.96
N LEU A 60 14.54 -12.00 -8.71
CA LEU A 60 13.86 -12.68 -7.62
C LEU A 60 12.36 -12.85 -7.91
N LEU A 61 11.68 -11.81 -8.35
CA LEU A 61 10.26 -11.83 -8.66
C LEU A 61 9.92 -12.85 -9.76
N ASN A 62 10.84 -13.06 -10.71
CA ASN A 62 10.71 -14.04 -11.78
C ASN A 62 11.26 -15.43 -11.42
N GLY A 63 11.90 -15.60 -10.27
CA GLY A 63 12.61 -16.84 -9.93
C GLY A 63 13.75 -17.17 -10.93
N LEU A 64 14.39 -16.14 -11.50
CA LEU A 64 15.43 -16.26 -12.51
C LEU A 64 16.76 -15.66 -12.01
N ALA A 65 17.87 -16.18 -12.52
CA ALA A 65 19.18 -15.61 -12.26
C ALA A 65 19.63 -14.71 -13.40
N ILE A 66 20.24 -13.57 -13.09
CA ILE A 66 20.91 -12.71 -14.07
C ILE A 66 22.23 -13.37 -14.46
N LYS A 67 22.43 -13.54 -15.76
CA LYS A 67 23.60 -14.23 -16.30
C LYS A 67 24.61 -13.27 -16.91
N ARG A 68 24.14 -12.15 -17.45
CA ARG A 68 24.92 -11.24 -18.27
C ARG A 68 24.72 -9.83 -17.77
N GLY A 69 25.40 -9.28 -16.95
CA GLY A 69 25.24 -7.89 -16.51
C GLY A 69 25.63 -6.84 -17.55
N ARG A 70 25.64 -5.59 -17.13
CA ARG A 70 26.12 -4.40 -17.89
C ARG A 70 25.35 -4.20 -19.20
N GLY A 71 26.04 -4.12 -20.33
CA GLY A 71 25.43 -3.77 -21.63
C GLY A 71 24.38 -4.76 -22.18
N LYS A 72 24.21 -5.95 -21.57
CA LYS A 72 23.17 -6.92 -21.94
C LYS A 72 22.03 -6.99 -20.91
N LEU A 73 22.14 -6.21 -19.85
CA LEU A 73 21.20 -6.23 -18.72
C LEU A 73 19.77 -5.89 -19.16
N LYS A 74 19.58 -4.83 -19.95
CA LYS A 74 18.27 -4.45 -20.47
C LYS A 74 17.57 -5.59 -21.21
N LYS A 75 18.29 -6.24 -22.13
CA LYS A 75 17.73 -7.36 -22.88
C LYS A 75 17.38 -8.53 -22.00
N GLU A 76 18.23 -8.85 -21.02
CA GLU A 76 18.01 -9.97 -20.10
C GLU A 76 16.76 -9.72 -19.24
N ILE A 77 16.50 -8.47 -18.83
CA ILE A 77 15.27 -8.12 -18.10
C ILE A 77 14.05 -8.20 -19.00
N LEU A 78 14.11 -7.65 -20.21
CA LEU A 78 12.98 -7.68 -21.16
C LEU A 78 12.59 -9.10 -21.59
N ASP A 79 13.52 -10.06 -21.50
CA ASP A 79 13.26 -11.48 -21.76
C ASP A 79 12.58 -12.19 -20.55
N MET A 80 12.37 -11.51 -19.41
CA MET A 80 11.68 -12.05 -18.24
C MET A 80 10.15 -11.95 -18.39
N PRO A 81 9.38 -12.90 -17.80
CA PRO A 81 7.91 -12.85 -17.83
C PRO A 81 7.29 -11.64 -17.13
N LEU A 82 7.89 -11.19 -16.02
CA LEU A 82 7.42 -10.09 -15.21
C LEU A 82 8.39 -8.92 -15.33
N VAL A 83 7.96 -7.87 -16.01
CA VAL A 83 8.71 -6.63 -16.24
C VAL A 83 7.80 -5.45 -15.91
N PRO A 84 8.31 -4.39 -15.26
CA PRO A 84 7.51 -3.20 -15.00
C PRO A 84 7.05 -2.50 -16.27
N ASP A 85 5.89 -1.89 -16.23
CA ASP A 85 5.36 -1.10 -17.33
C ASP A 85 6.36 0.02 -17.71
N GLY A 86 6.59 0.24 -19.02
CA GLY A 86 7.49 1.26 -19.52
C GLY A 86 8.99 1.03 -19.24
N PHE A 87 9.39 -0.16 -18.75
CA PHE A 87 10.79 -0.42 -18.37
C PHE A 87 11.79 -0.09 -19.48
N SER A 88 11.50 -0.47 -20.72
CA SER A 88 12.42 -0.26 -21.84
C SER A 88 12.74 1.22 -22.06
N GLU A 89 11.70 2.06 -22.09
CA GLU A 89 11.82 3.50 -22.37
C GLU A 89 12.45 4.22 -21.17
N LEU A 90 12.01 3.91 -19.95
CA LEU A 90 12.56 4.51 -18.74
C LEU A 90 14.04 4.13 -18.54
N TYR A 91 14.40 2.87 -18.84
CA TYR A 91 15.79 2.43 -18.80
C TYR A 91 16.67 3.24 -19.74
N ASP A 92 16.25 3.42 -21.00
CA ASP A 92 17.03 4.19 -21.97
C ASP A 92 17.15 5.65 -21.56
N THR A 93 16.05 6.28 -21.13
CA THR A 93 16.05 7.67 -20.63
C THR A 93 17.02 7.85 -19.48
N ALA A 94 17.07 6.88 -18.56
CA ALA A 94 17.98 6.92 -17.42
C ALA A 94 19.45 6.97 -17.83
N PHE A 95 19.83 6.28 -18.92
CA PHE A 95 21.22 6.25 -19.39
C PHE A 95 21.61 7.45 -20.28
N VAL A 96 20.66 7.98 -21.07
CA VAL A 96 20.95 9.03 -22.03
C VAL A 96 20.62 10.44 -21.52
N ALA A 97 19.89 10.58 -20.42
CA ALA A 97 19.55 11.88 -19.88
C ALA A 97 20.80 12.72 -19.61
N SER A 98 20.85 13.92 -20.17
CA SER A 98 21.89 14.93 -19.93
C SER A 98 21.51 15.89 -18.81
N ASP A 99 20.22 16.00 -18.52
CA ASP A 99 19.64 16.82 -17.47
C ASP A 99 19.33 15.97 -16.22
N ILE A 100 19.65 16.54 -15.05
CA ILE A 100 19.49 15.85 -13.76
C ILE A 100 18.02 15.64 -13.38
N ASP A 101 17.15 16.57 -13.72
CA ASP A 101 15.72 16.49 -13.38
C ASP A 101 15.02 15.44 -14.23
N ALA A 102 15.36 15.36 -15.53
CA ALA A 102 14.92 14.28 -16.40
C ALA A 102 15.36 12.91 -15.87
N LEU A 103 16.61 12.81 -15.38
CA LEU A 103 17.13 11.58 -14.78
C LEU A 103 16.36 11.21 -13.51
N LYS A 104 16.17 12.15 -12.60
CA LYS A 104 15.40 11.94 -11.34
C LYS A 104 13.97 11.49 -11.63
N LYS A 105 13.30 12.13 -12.59
CA LYS A 105 11.94 11.80 -12.98
C LYS A 105 11.84 10.38 -13.57
N ALA A 106 12.74 10.02 -14.48
CA ALA A 106 12.73 8.70 -15.11
C ALA A 106 12.94 7.58 -14.07
N TYR A 107 13.86 7.77 -13.12
CA TYR A 107 14.09 6.79 -12.06
C TYR A 107 12.94 6.74 -11.05
N GLY A 108 12.32 7.88 -10.73
CA GLY A 108 11.11 7.91 -9.91
C GLY A 108 9.98 7.09 -10.54
N GLN A 109 9.74 7.24 -11.82
CA GLN A 109 8.74 6.47 -12.55
C GLN A 109 9.08 4.98 -12.64
N LEU A 110 10.35 4.63 -12.87
CA LEU A 110 10.79 3.25 -12.91
C LEU A 110 10.62 2.54 -11.56
N ILE A 111 10.91 3.24 -10.47
CA ILE A 111 10.71 2.76 -9.10
C ILE A 111 9.22 2.52 -8.86
N GLN A 112 8.38 3.49 -9.16
CA GLN A 112 6.93 3.39 -8.98
C GLN A 112 6.33 2.21 -9.76
N ASN A 113 6.70 2.05 -11.03
CA ASN A 113 6.21 0.96 -11.87
C ASN A 113 6.68 -0.41 -11.37
N THR A 114 7.90 -0.48 -10.83
CA THR A 114 8.43 -1.71 -10.21
C THR A 114 7.68 -2.06 -8.93
N GLU A 115 7.38 -1.07 -8.09
CA GLU A 115 6.58 -1.26 -6.88
C GLU A 115 5.18 -1.78 -7.19
N ILE A 116 4.49 -1.16 -8.16
CA ILE A 116 3.17 -1.60 -8.63
C ILE A 116 3.21 -3.07 -9.08
N LEU A 117 4.26 -3.48 -9.81
CA LEU A 117 4.42 -4.87 -10.22
C LEU A 117 4.56 -5.81 -9.01
N ILE A 118 5.39 -5.43 -8.02
CA ILE A 118 5.57 -6.23 -6.79
C ILE A 118 4.26 -6.36 -6.03
N LEU A 119 3.50 -5.27 -5.88
CA LEU A 119 2.21 -5.27 -5.19
C LEU A 119 1.19 -6.17 -5.90
N ARG A 120 1.09 -6.09 -7.23
CA ARG A 120 0.23 -6.99 -8.02
C ARG A 120 0.57 -8.47 -7.82
N GLU A 121 1.86 -8.80 -7.73
CA GLU A 121 2.28 -10.19 -7.49
C GLU A 121 2.04 -10.64 -6.03
N LYS A 122 2.13 -9.73 -5.06
CA LYS A 122 1.73 -9.98 -3.67
C LYS A 122 0.23 -10.28 -3.56
N GLU A 123 -0.60 -9.50 -4.23
CA GLU A 123 -2.05 -9.70 -4.23
C GLU A 123 -2.45 -11.08 -4.77
N LYS A 124 -1.77 -11.58 -5.82
CA LYS A 124 -2.06 -12.89 -6.39
C LYS A 124 -1.80 -14.07 -5.45
N ILE A 125 -0.88 -13.90 -4.49
CA ILE A 125 -0.51 -14.94 -3.51
C ILE A 125 -1.11 -14.69 -2.13
N SER A 126 -1.78 -13.56 -1.93
CA SER A 126 -2.47 -13.23 -0.70
C SER A 126 -3.64 -14.20 -0.50
N GLU A 127 -3.75 -14.74 0.69
CA GLU A 127 -4.91 -15.54 1.06
C GLU A 127 -6.14 -14.63 1.11
N LYS A 128 -7.24 -15.12 0.52
CA LYS A 128 -8.51 -14.42 0.65
C LYS A 128 -8.94 -14.47 2.12
N VAL A 129 -9.06 -13.33 2.72
CA VAL A 129 -9.56 -13.19 4.08
C VAL A 129 -11.08 -13.14 4.03
N SER A 130 -11.75 -13.91 4.89
CA SER A 130 -13.20 -13.80 5.03
C SER A 130 -13.55 -12.41 5.57
N PHE A 131 -14.46 -11.71 4.91
CA PHE A 131 -14.88 -10.38 5.33
C PHE A 131 -15.43 -10.40 6.77
N THR A 132 -16.34 -11.31 7.06
CA THR A 132 -16.91 -11.46 8.41
C THR A 132 -15.86 -11.91 9.43
N GLY A 133 -14.91 -12.77 9.03
CA GLY A 133 -13.82 -13.21 9.90
C GLY A 133 -12.87 -12.09 10.30
N ALA A 134 -12.63 -11.13 9.38
CA ALA A 134 -11.76 -9.97 9.65
C ALA A 134 -12.47 -8.84 10.41
N LEU A 135 -13.79 -8.68 10.23
CA LEU A 135 -14.50 -7.47 10.63
C LEU A 135 -15.56 -7.69 11.70
N ASN A 136 -15.78 -8.95 12.16
CA ASN A 136 -16.62 -9.17 13.34
C ASN A 136 -16.00 -8.54 14.58
N GLY A 137 -16.74 -7.66 15.26
CA GLY A 137 -16.26 -6.91 16.42
C GLY A 137 -15.43 -5.67 16.08
N PHE A 138 -15.08 -5.47 14.82
CA PHE A 138 -14.21 -4.36 14.40
C PHE A 138 -14.87 -2.98 14.59
N TYR A 139 -16.19 -2.88 14.32
CA TYR A 139 -16.90 -1.61 14.52
C TYR A 139 -16.91 -1.18 15.99
N GLU A 140 -17.08 -2.12 16.90
CA GLU A 140 -17.09 -1.89 18.34
C GLU A 140 -15.75 -1.34 18.86
N GLU A 141 -14.65 -1.60 18.16
CA GLU A 141 -13.35 -0.99 18.42
C GLU A 141 -13.25 0.40 17.76
N MET A 142 -13.72 0.53 16.54
CA MET A 142 -13.62 1.76 15.76
C MET A 142 -14.53 2.88 16.24
N ILE A 143 -15.62 2.59 16.97
CA ILE A 143 -16.51 3.61 17.50
C ILE A 143 -15.80 4.63 18.41
N ASN A 144 -14.71 4.22 19.07
CA ASN A 144 -13.90 5.13 19.87
C ASN A 144 -13.21 6.21 19.05
N PHE A 145 -12.81 5.91 17.81
CA PHE A 145 -12.22 6.92 16.92
C PHE A 145 -13.26 7.91 16.44
N TYR A 146 -14.46 7.45 16.08
CA TYR A 146 -15.58 8.35 15.75
C TYR A 146 -15.90 9.29 16.93
N ASN A 147 -16.00 8.77 18.14
CA ASN A 147 -16.23 9.56 19.33
C ASN A 147 -15.13 10.59 19.59
N LYS A 148 -13.86 10.24 19.34
CA LYS A 148 -12.73 11.16 19.43
C LYS A 148 -12.84 12.27 18.38
N ILE A 149 -13.19 11.93 17.13
CA ILE A 149 -13.37 12.94 16.07
C ILE A 149 -14.49 13.89 16.45
N TYR A 150 -15.66 13.40 16.86
CA TYR A 150 -16.78 14.24 17.27
C TYR A 150 -16.41 15.17 18.42
N HIS A 151 -15.84 14.61 19.48
CA HIS A 151 -15.44 15.42 20.65
C HIS A 151 -14.38 16.47 20.28
N ALA A 152 -13.39 16.11 19.46
CA ALA A 152 -12.34 17.01 19.04
C ALA A 152 -12.91 18.14 18.17
N CYS A 153 -13.88 17.85 17.29
CA CYS A 153 -14.60 18.88 16.52
C CYS A 153 -15.42 19.81 17.43
N ASP A 154 -16.06 19.26 18.46
CA ASP A 154 -16.88 20.06 19.39
C ASP A 154 -16.06 21.07 20.22
N ILE A 155 -14.79 20.75 20.51
CA ILE A 155 -13.89 21.59 21.31
C ILE A 155 -12.80 22.28 20.49
N ASP A 156 -12.91 22.26 19.16
CA ASP A 156 -11.93 22.85 18.22
C ASP A 156 -10.49 22.29 18.36
N ASP A 157 -10.34 21.03 18.79
CA ASP A 157 -9.04 20.35 18.84
C ASP A 157 -8.69 19.74 17.47
N ALA A 158 -8.17 20.58 16.57
CA ALA A 158 -7.79 20.18 15.21
C ALA A 158 -6.73 19.05 15.18
N VAL A 159 -5.83 19.01 16.14
CA VAL A 159 -4.76 17.98 16.20
C VAL A 159 -5.36 16.61 16.47
N THR A 160 -6.16 16.49 17.52
CA THR A 160 -6.83 15.21 17.87
C THR A 160 -7.79 14.78 16.76
N ALA A 161 -8.53 15.71 16.16
CA ALA A 161 -9.45 15.44 15.06
C ALA A 161 -8.73 14.81 13.85
N LEU A 162 -7.59 15.38 13.44
CA LEU A 162 -6.80 14.86 12.32
C LEU A 162 -6.21 13.49 12.65
N PHE A 163 -5.55 13.34 13.82
CA PHE A 163 -4.96 12.04 14.20
C PHE A 163 -6.00 10.94 14.22
N ALA A 164 -7.14 11.15 14.88
CA ALA A 164 -8.19 10.15 14.96
C ALA A 164 -8.76 9.79 13.57
N SER A 165 -8.89 10.77 12.66
CA SER A 165 -9.34 10.55 11.29
C SER A 165 -8.36 9.71 10.48
N VAL A 166 -7.06 9.99 10.59
CA VAL A 166 -6.00 9.23 9.89
C VAL A 166 -5.91 7.82 10.44
N GLU A 167 -5.91 7.64 11.77
CA GLU A 167 -5.86 6.32 12.41
C GLU A 167 -7.06 5.47 12.00
N LEU A 168 -8.28 6.01 12.11
CA LEU A 168 -9.51 5.33 11.70
C LEU A 168 -9.46 4.88 10.22
N THR A 169 -9.05 5.77 9.32
CA THR A 169 -8.95 5.46 7.89
C THR A 169 -7.94 4.32 7.65
N ASN A 170 -6.77 4.39 8.27
CA ASN A 170 -5.72 3.39 8.12
C ASN A 170 -6.16 2.02 8.67
N ASP A 171 -6.83 1.99 9.82
CA ASP A 171 -7.30 0.75 10.46
C ASP A 171 -8.38 0.08 9.62
N ILE A 172 -9.34 0.85 9.07
CA ILE A 172 -10.35 0.35 8.13
C ILE A 172 -9.70 -0.21 6.87
N ASP A 173 -8.78 0.52 6.24
CA ASP A 173 -8.07 0.06 5.05
C ASP A 173 -7.28 -1.21 5.30
N GLN A 174 -6.63 -1.32 6.46
CA GLN A 174 -5.88 -2.52 6.84
C GLN A 174 -6.81 -3.72 7.10
N ALA A 175 -7.94 -3.51 7.78
CA ALA A 175 -8.91 -4.57 8.06
C ALA A 175 -9.61 -5.09 6.79
N LEU A 176 -9.87 -4.22 5.82
CA LEU A 176 -10.46 -4.58 4.52
C LEU A 176 -9.48 -5.29 3.58
N LYS A 177 -8.18 -5.24 3.87
CA LYS A 177 -7.16 -5.81 3.00
C LYS A 177 -7.30 -7.32 2.85
N GLY A 178 -7.38 -7.77 1.61
CA GLY A 178 -7.55 -9.20 1.28
C GLY A 178 -8.99 -9.71 1.35
N THR A 179 -9.96 -8.90 1.82
CA THR A 179 -11.37 -9.28 1.87
C THR A 179 -12.08 -9.19 0.51
N GLY A 180 -11.49 -8.48 -0.46
CA GLY A 180 -12.11 -8.18 -1.75
C GLY A 180 -13.08 -6.98 -1.72
N VAL A 181 -13.28 -6.35 -0.56
CA VAL A 181 -14.10 -5.14 -0.40
C VAL A 181 -13.19 -3.92 -0.26
N SER A 182 -13.62 -2.78 -0.79
CA SER A 182 -12.83 -1.54 -0.80
C SER A 182 -13.51 -0.44 0.01
N SER A 183 -12.71 0.34 0.73
CA SER A 183 -13.10 1.57 1.44
C SER A 183 -13.36 2.77 0.53
N LYS A 184 -13.07 2.67 -0.78
CA LYS A 184 -13.12 3.81 -1.73
C LYS A 184 -14.46 4.55 -1.81
N ASN A 185 -15.54 3.91 -1.42
CA ASN A 185 -16.88 4.51 -1.41
C ASN A 185 -17.21 5.19 -0.06
N LEU A 186 -16.34 5.06 0.94
CA LEU A 186 -16.49 5.79 2.19
C LEU A 186 -16.07 7.25 1.99
N PRO A 187 -16.72 8.21 2.67
CA PRO A 187 -16.32 9.62 2.65
C PRO A 187 -14.86 9.81 3.10
N ASP A 188 -14.17 10.74 2.47
CA ASP A 188 -12.76 11.02 2.78
C ASP A 188 -12.67 11.94 4.02
N LEU A 189 -12.40 11.34 5.18
CA LEU A 189 -12.24 12.06 6.44
C LEU A 189 -11.04 13.00 6.42
N VAL A 190 -9.92 12.53 5.87
CA VAL A 190 -8.68 13.33 5.86
C VAL A 190 -8.79 14.48 4.87
N GLY A 191 -9.43 14.25 3.72
CA GLY A 191 -9.71 15.30 2.74
C GLY A 191 -10.72 16.35 3.22
N ALA A 192 -11.59 16.02 4.19
CA ALA A 192 -12.55 16.96 4.79
C ALA A 192 -11.94 17.82 5.92
N PHE A 193 -10.68 17.57 6.31
CA PHE A 193 -10.04 18.29 7.40
C PHE A 193 -9.59 19.70 6.98
N ASP A 194 -10.06 20.72 7.72
CA ASP A 194 -9.55 22.08 7.72
C ASP A 194 -9.21 22.48 9.15
N PRO A 195 -7.95 22.81 9.49
CA PRO A 195 -7.55 23.15 10.86
C PRO A 195 -8.23 24.42 11.40
N ASN A 196 -8.84 25.25 10.56
CA ASN A 196 -9.53 26.47 10.94
C ASN A 196 -11.06 26.31 11.02
N ASN A 197 -11.60 25.21 10.49
CA ASN A 197 -13.03 24.92 10.52
C ASN A 197 -13.27 23.40 10.46
N LEU A 198 -13.66 22.80 11.56
CA LEU A 198 -13.90 21.36 11.68
C LEU A 198 -15.33 20.92 11.37
N GLU A 199 -16.24 21.83 10.99
CA GLU A 199 -17.66 21.51 10.72
C GLU A 199 -17.82 20.50 9.57
N LEU A 200 -17.02 20.68 8.50
CA LEU A 200 -17.05 19.73 7.38
C LEU A 200 -16.55 18.36 7.79
N LEU A 201 -15.49 18.27 8.60
CA LEU A 201 -15.00 17.01 9.13
C LEU A 201 -16.04 16.33 10.01
N ALA A 202 -16.70 17.07 10.92
CA ALA A 202 -17.74 16.53 11.80
C ALA A 202 -18.90 15.91 11.01
N SER A 203 -19.41 16.62 10.01
CA SER A 203 -20.49 16.12 9.14
C SER A 203 -20.04 14.94 8.27
N THR A 204 -18.81 14.99 7.74
CA THR A 204 -18.22 13.91 6.95
C THR A 204 -18.01 12.65 7.81
N ALA A 205 -17.63 12.80 9.09
CA ALA A 205 -17.48 11.68 10.01
C ALA A 205 -18.80 10.97 10.30
N GLN A 206 -19.90 11.72 10.40
CA GLN A 206 -21.25 11.14 10.56
C GLN A 206 -21.64 10.32 9.32
N ASP A 207 -21.47 10.86 8.12
CA ASP A 207 -21.76 10.14 6.87
C ASP A 207 -20.85 8.93 6.67
N HIS A 208 -19.57 9.08 7.01
CA HIS A 208 -18.60 7.99 6.96
C HIS A 208 -19.00 6.84 7.91
N GLN A 209 -19.39 7.16 9.14
CA GLN A 209 -19.83 6.15 10.11
C GLN A 209 -21.06 5.40 9.63
N LEU A 210 -22.06 6.10 9.10
CA LEU A 210 -23.27 5.49 8.54
C LEU A 210 -22.94 4.56 7.39
N LYS A 211 -22.15 5.02 6.42
CA LYS A 211 -21.75 4.22 5.27
C LYS A 211 -20.86 3.03 5.64
N PHE A 212 -20.02 3.19 6.67
CA PHE A 212 -19.22 2.09 7.16
C PHE A 212 -20.08 0.99 7.82
N VAL A 213 -21.07 1.38 8.63
CA VAL A 213 -22.08 0.45 9.19
C VAL A 213 -22.85 -0.27 8.07
N GLU A 214 -23.30 0.46 7.04
CA GLU A 214 -23.94 -0.13 5.87
C GLU A 214 -23.01 -1.12 5.14
N LEU A 215 -21.74 -0.77 4.94
CA LEU A 215 -20.74 -1.66 4.33
C LEU A 215 -20.58 -2.95 5.11
N LEU A 216 -20.48 -2.88 6.43
CA LEU A 216 -20.32 -4.03 7.32
C LEU A 216 -21.55 -4.94 7.28
N THR A 217 -22.74 -4.37 7.45
CA THR A 217 -24.00 -5.12 7.49
C THR A 217 -24.35 -5.74 6.13
N ALA A 218 -24.13 -5.03 5.03
CA ALA A 218 -24.31 -5.55 3.67
C ALA A 218 -23.40 -6.76 3.36
N ASN A 219 -22.27 -6.89 4.05
CA ASN A 219 -21.34 -8.01 3.90
C ASN A 219 -21.44 -9.04 5.06
N GLY A 220 -22.53 -9.01 5.81
CA GLY A 220 -22.89 -10.04 6.78
C GLY A 220 -22.22 -9.90 8.16
N VAL A 221 -21.62 -8.75 8.47
CA VAL A 221 -21.13 -8.46 9.84
C VAL A 221 -22.30 -8.05 10.72
N ASN A 222 -22.39 -8.67 11.88
CA ASN A 222 -23.38 -8.32 12.89
C ASN A 222 -22.77 -7.32 13.87
N ILE A 223 -23.25 -6.08 13.83
CA ILE A 223 -22.82 -5.01 14.74
C ILE A 223 -23.63 -5.08 16.02
N ARG A 224 -22.95 -5.17 17.15
CA ARG A 224 -23.58 -5.20 18.46
C ARG A 224 -23.75 -3.78 18.97
N GLN A 225 -24.98 -3.33 19.04
CA GLN A 225 -25.35 -2.07 19.65
C GLN A 225 -26.37 -2.34 20.76
N PHE A 226 -26.11 -1.82 21.95
CA PHE A 226 -27.02 -1.90 23.07
C PHE A 226 -27.65 -0.53 23.29
N ALA A 227 -28.97 -0.46 23.21
CA ALA A 227 -29.70 0.80 23.38
C ALA A 227 -29.73 1.24 24.87
N SER A 228 -29.50 0.30 25.81
CA SER A 228 -29.48 0.55 27.24
C SER A 228 -28.51 -0.36 27.98
N TYR A 229 -28.22 -0.01 29.25
CA TYR A 229 -27.46 -0.88 30.14
C TYR A 229 -28.18 -2.21 30.41
N ASP A 230 -29.51 -2.18 30.45
CA ASP A 230 -30.33 -3.39 30.70
C ASP A 230 -30.27 -4.35 29.51
N ASP A 231 -30.17 -3.83 28.26
CA ASP A 231 -29.96 -4.65 27.07
C ASP A 231 -28.59 -5.32 27.08
N LEU A 232 -27.55 -4.58 27.47
CA LEU A 232 -26.20 -5.14 27.64
C LEU A 232 -26.19 -6.23 28.72
N LYS A 233 -26.83 -5.98 29.86
CA LYS A 233 -26.92 -6.94 30.95
C LYS A 233 -27.65 -8.22 30.53
N THR A 234 -28.79 -8.07 29.85
CA THR A 234 -29.56 -9.19 29.30
C THR A 234 -28.73 -10.04 28.37
N PHE A 235 -27.95 -9.38 27.51
CA PHE A 235 -27.03 -10.08 26.62
C PHE A 235 -25.92 -10.83 27.37
N LEU A 236 -25.30 -10.20 28.38
CA LEU A 236 -24.24 -10.83 29.17
C LEU A 236 -24.77 -12.04 29.97
N ASP A 237 -26.00 -11.95 30.49
CA ASP A 237 -26.66 -13.05 31.21
C ASP A 237 -27.06 -14.22 30.26
N SER A 238 -27.03 -14.00 28.93
CA SER A 238 -27.36 -15.01 27.92
C SER A 238 -26.12 -15.75 27.36
N LEU A 239 -24.91 -15.34 27.71
CA LEU A 239 -23.63 -15.98 27.31
C LEU A 239 -23.30 -17.15 28.23
#